data_8deff1ddb37b00f4077647438bf0c7ec
#
_entry.id   8deff1ddb37b00f4077647438bf0c7ec
#
_cell.length_a   1.000
_cell.length_b   1.000
_cell.length_c   1.000
_cell.angle_alpha   90.00
_cell.angle_beta   90.00
_cell.angle_gamma   90.00
#
_symmetry.space_group_name_H-M   'P 1'
#
loop_
_entity.id
_entity.type
_entity.pdbx_description
1 polymer ?
#
loop_
_entity_poly.entity_id
_entity_poly.type
_entity_poly.pdbx_seq_one_letter_code
_entity_poly.pdbx_strand_id
1 'polypeptide(L)'
;VANASLYDGGTALYEAAMMAARLTGRHKIIMDGGVSPIYRKILKTYTSNLHYEFTETPVVHGQSDRPQILKLLDDHTAAVIVQNPNFFGAVDDHADIAAKAHEKGALVIESVYPLSLGILKTPGEMDVDIVTGEGQSLGLPLNFGGPYLGIIATRKKFIRALPGRIVGQTVDKNGNRCFVNTLQAREQHIRREKATSNICTNVSLCAVQSLIYMSLLGKEGLKELAQLNLDKAEFARREIEKVPGVQVKRSSPTFNEFTVLLPQDASQVVEAMIAKGFAAGFPLGRYYPGMENYMIVAVTEKRTREEILAYVKALSEVLLH
;
A
#
# COMPACT_ATOMS: atom_id res chain seq x y z
N VAL A 1 16.38 -5.74 4.17
CA VAL A 1 16.64 -4.58 5.04
C VAL A 1 15.44 -3.63 4.93
N ALA A 2 14.94 -3.18 6.06
CA ALA A 2 13.79 -2.28 6.13
C ALA A 2 14.17 -0.97 6.82
N ASN A 3 13.43 0.07 6.50
CA ASN A 3 13.42 1.35 7.18
C ASN A 3 11.98 1.85 7.31
N ALA A 4 11.74 2.68 8.29
CA ALA A 4 10.49 3.40 8.49
C ALA A 4 10.78 4.89 8.63
N SER A 5 9.81 5.69 9.09
CA SER A 5 10.01 7.14 9.24
C SER A 5 9.95 7.94 7.93
N LEU A 6 9.57 7.33 6.81
CA LEU A 6 9.09 8.09 5.65
C LEU A 6 7.73 8.72 6.02
N TYR A 7 7.29 9.75 5.32
CA TYR A 7 6.12 10.53 5.74
C TYR A 7 4.81 9.74 5.71
N ASP A 8 4.60 8.93 4.66
CA ASP A 8 3.43 8.10 4.42
C ASP A 8 3.71 7.05 3.33
N GLY A 9 2.74 6.17 3.06
CA GLY A 9 2.88 5.14 2.02
C GLY A 9 3.07 5.69 0.61
N GLY A 10 2.46 6.84 0.28
CA GLY A 10 2.58 7.46 -1.03
C GLY A 10 3.98 8.05 -1.27
N THR A 11 4.53 8.74 -0.28
CA THR A 11 5.91 9.25 -0.34
C THR A 11 6.94 8.13 -0.24
N ALA A 12 6.64 7.03 0.46
CA ALA A 12 7.48 5.84 0.43
C ALA A 12 7.54 5.23 -0.98
N LEU A 13 6.41 5.19 -1.69
CA LEU A 13 6.37 4.73 -3.07
C LEU A 13 7.18 5.64 -4.01
N TYR A 14 7.12 6.97 -3.80
CA TYR A 14 7.97 7.91 -4.53
C TYR A 14 9.47 7.61 -4.30
N GLU A 15 9.89 7.45 -3.06
CA GLU A 15 11.28 7.12 -2.73
C GLU A 15 11.73 5.79 -3.36
N ALA A 16 10.85 4.78 -3.38
CA ALA A 16 11.11 3.49 -4.01
C ALA A 16 11.28 3.62 -5.53
N ALA A 17 10.42 4.41 -6.19
CA ALA A 17 10.52 4.66 -7.63
C ALA A 17 11.83 5.37 -7.99
N MET A 18 12.21 6.40 -7.21
CA MET A 18 13.48 7.11 -7.38
C MET A 18 14.69 6.21 -7.09
N MET A 19 14.57 5.33 -6.10
CA MET A 19 15.58 4.33 -5.81
C MET A 19 15.77 3.35 -6.98
N ALA A 20 14.69 2.83 -7.55
CA ALA A 20 14.74 1.92 -8.69
C ALA A 20 15.35 2.59 -9.93
N ALA A 21 14.97 3.83 -10.21
CA ALA A 21 15.53 4.59 -11.33
C ALA A 21 17.04 4.81 -11.17
N ARG A 22 17.52 5.14 -9.96
CA ARG A 22 18.98 5.29 -9.69
C ARG A 22 19.72 3.95 -9.81
N LEU A 23 19.12 2.85 -9.36
CA LEU A 23 19.74 1.52 -9.41
C LEU A 23 19.87 0.99 -10.83
N THR A 24 18.91 1.27 -11.69
CA THR A 24 18.89 0.81 -13.09
C THR A 24 19.52 1.79 -14.07
N GLY A 25 19.62 3.08 -13.69
CA GLY A 25 20.00 4.16 -14.61
C GLY A 25 18.95 4.45 -15.67
N ARG A 26 17.69 4.04 -15.46
CA ARG A 26 16.59 4.14 -16.44
C ARG A 26 15.47 5.04 -15.92
N HIS A 27 14.58 5.50 -16.81
CA HIS A 27 13.57 6.50 -16.47
C HIS A 27 12.12 6.08 -16.76
N LYS A 28 11.90 4.95 -17.46
CA LYS A 28 10.56 4.42 -17.74
C LYS A 28 10.06 3.60 -16.57
N ILE A 29 8.87 3.92 -16.07
CA ILE A 29 8.20 3.22 -14.96
C ILE A 29 6.82 2.79 -15.41
N ILE A 30 6.55 1.48 -15.37
CA ILE A 30 5.23 0.92 -15.61
C ILE A 30 4.50 0.90 -14.28
N MET A 31 3.29 1.47 -14.26
CA MET A 31 2.48 1.57 -13.04
C MET A 31 1.14 0.90 -13.26
N ASP A 32 0.85 -0.12 -12.47
CA ASP A 32 -0.44 -0.80 -12.51
C ASP A 32 -1.58 0.13 -12.09
N GLY A 33 -2.67 0.12 -12.83
CA GLY A 33 -3.88 0.89 -12.51
C GLY A 33 -4.54 0.50 -11.19
N GLY A 34 -4.22 -0.69 -10.66
CA GLY A 34 -4.63 -1.16 -9.33
C GLY A 34 -3.86 -0.53 -8.17
N VAL A 35 -2.79 0.22 -8.43
CA VAL A 35 -2.12 1.04 -7.41
C VAL A 35 -3.02 2.21 -7.02
N SER A 36 -3.09 2.55 -5.74
CA SER A 36 -3.89 3.68 -5.22
C SER A 36 -3.78 4.92 -6.12
N PRO A 37 -4.90 5.47 -6.61
CA PRO A 37 -4.88 6.65 -7.48
C PRO A 37 -4.28 7.87 -6.78
N ILE A 38 -4.35 7.93 -5.44
CA ILE A 38 -3.72 8.97 -4.63
C ILE A 38 -2.21 8.83 -4.71
N TYR A 39 -1.67 7.62 -4.57
CA TYR A 39 -0.24 7.35 -4.66
C TYR A 39 0.30 7.63 -6.06
N ARG A 40 -0.44 7.22 -7.10
CA ARG A 40 -0.12 7.54 -8.50
C ARG A 40 -0.03 9.05 -8.74
N LYS A 41 -0.97 9.81 -8.17
CA LYS A 41 -0.98 11.28 -8.25
C LYS A 41 0.20 11.91 -7.51
N ILE A 42 0.52 11.43 -6.29
CA ILE A 42 1.70 11.88 -5.51
C ILE A 42 2.97 11.67 -6.33
N LEU A 43 3.16 10.47 -6.88
CA LEU A 43 4.33 10.12 -7.67
C LEU A 43 4.49 11.05 -8.88
N LYS A 44 3.43 11.25 -9.67
CA LYS A 44 3.43 12.18 -10.82
C LYS A 44 3.68 13.62 -10.40
N THR A 45 3.12 14.06 -9.30
CA THR A 45 3.29 15.44 -8.80
C THR A 45 4.73 15.69 -8.38
N TYR A 46 5.35 14.78 -7.63
CA TYR A 46 6.72 14.94 -7.13
C TYR A 46 7.78 14.80 -8.22
N THR A 47 7.43 14.17 -9.34
CA THR A 47 8.34 13.99 -10.48
C THR A 47 8.03 14.91 -11.66
N SER A 48 7.07 15.84 -11.52
CA SER A 48 6.60 16.68 -12.63
C SER A 48 7.67 17.54 -13.30
N ASN A 49 8.75 17.85 -12.60
CA ASN A 49 9.92 18.58 -13.09
C ASN A 49 11.13 17.66 -13.40
N LEU A 50 10.92 16.35 -13.37
CA LEU A 50 11.95 15.36 -13.64
C LEU A 50 11.62 14.61 -14.94
N HIS A 51 12.63 14.08 -15.61
CA HIS A 51 12.47 13.37 -16.89
C HIS A 51 12.15 11.88 -16.66
N TYR A 52 10.98 11.59 -16.05
CA TYR A 52 10.47 10.23 -15.88
C TYR A 52 9.23 10.00 -16.74
N GLU A 53 9.18 8.83 -17.36
CA GLU A 53 8.05 8.36 -18.15
C GLU A 53 7.21 7.38 -17.30
N PHE A 54 5.96 7.73 -17.02
CA PHE A 54 5.00 6.86 -16.33
C PHE A 54 3.99 6.32 -17.33
N THR A 55 4.01 5.01 -17.54
CA THR A 55 3.03 4.29 -18.35
C THR A 55 2.06 3.57 -17.42
N GLU A 56 0.79 4.01 -17.38
CA GLU A 56 -0.24 3.34 -16.57
C GLU A 56 -0.92 2.25 -17.37
N THR A 57 -1.14 1.09 -16.73
CA THR A 57 -1.96 0.03 -17.31
C THR A 57 -3.42 0.16 -16.85
N PRO A 58 -4.39 -0.29 -17.66
CA PRO A 58 -5.78 -0.32 -17.23
C PRO A 58 -6.00 -1.36 -16.11
N VAL A 59 -7.15 -1.24 -15.45
CA VAL A 59 -7.66 -2.25 -14.51
C VAL A 59 -8.75 -3.06 -15.22
N VAL A 60 -8.67 -4.38 -15.13
CA VAL A 60 -9.64 -5.29 -15.73
C VAL A 60 -10.39 -6.02 -14.63
N HIS A 61 -11.68 -5.73 -14.47
CA HIS A 61 -12.54 -6.31 -13.42
C HIS A 61 -11.98 -6.17 -11.98
N GLY A 62 -11.32 -5.04 -11.69
CA GLY A 62 -10.69 -4.77 -10.38
C GLY A 62 -9.34 -5.45 -10.17
N GLN A 63 -8.77 -6.06 -11.20
CA GLN A 63 -7.46 -6.72 -11.18
C GLN A 63 -6.46 -6.03 -12.10
N SER A 64 -5.18 -6.27 -11.89
CA SER A 64 -4.09 -5.83 -12.74
C SER A 64 -4.23 -6.40 -14.17
N ASP A 65 -4.07 -5.58 -15.19
CA ASP A 65 -3.93 -6.06 -16.56
C ASP A 65 -2.53 -6.63 -16.77
N ARG A 66 -2.32 -7.85 -16.28
CA ARG A 66 -1.05 -8.56 -16.33
C ARG A 66 -0.50 -8.71 -17.75
N PRO A 67 -1.29 -9.12 -18.77
CA PRO A 67 -0.82 -9.15 -20.15
C PRO A 67 -0.28 -7.81 -20.63
N GLN A 68 -0.94 -6.71 -20.28
CA GLN A 68 -0.52 -5.38 -20.69
C GLN A 68 0.76 -4.95 -19.97
N ILE A 69 0.90 -5.26 -18.68
CA ILE A 69 2.15 -5.01 -17.94
C ILE A 69 3.32 -5.72 -18.62
N LEU A 70 3.16 -7.01 -18.92
CA LEU A 70 4.21 -7.81 -19.56
C LEU A 70 4.57 -7.33 -20.97
N LYS A 71 3.57 -6.87 -21.73
CA LYS A 71 3.76 -6.31 -23.08
C LYS A 71 4.54 -5.00 -23.07
N LEU A 72 4.40 -4.18 -22.03
CA LEU A 72 5.06 -2.89 -21.89
C LEU A 72 6.52 -3.00 -21.42
N LEU A 73 6.91 -4.15 -20.85
CA LEU A 73 8.27 -4.39 -20.38
C LEU A 73 9.30 -4.40 -21.51
N ASP A 74 10.31 -3.55 -21.39
CA ASP A 74 11.44 -3.46 -22.30
C ASP A 74 12.75 -3.14 -21.57
N ASP A 75 13.84 -3.03 -22.32
CA ASP A 75 15.17 -2.79 -21.77
C ASP A 75 15.38 -1.33 -21.29
N HIS A 76 14.40 -0.43 -21.48
CA HIS A 76 14.37 0.94 -20.94
C HIS A 76 13.58 1.04 -19.64
N THR A 77 12.86 -0.02 -19.26
CA THR A 77 12.04 -0.04 -18.04
C THR A 77 12.94 -0.07 -16.81
N ALA A 78 12.77 0.93 -15.93
CA ALA A 78 13.41 1.02 -14.62
C ALA A 78 12.71 0.11 -13.59
N ALA A 79 11.38 0.21 -13.54
CA ALA A 79 10.57 -0.54 -12.58
C ALA A 79 9.14 -0.80 -13.07
N VAL A 80 8.54 -1.85 -12.52
CA VAL A 80 7.10 -2.08 -12.47
C VAL A 80 6.62 -1.82 -11.06
N ILE A 81 5.55 -1.04 -10.91
CA ILE A 81 4.90 -0.76 -9.64
C ILE A 81 3.55 -1.47 -9.60
N VAL A 82 3.34 -2.29 -8.57
CA VAL A 82 2.09 -3.00 -8.26
C VAL A 82 1.68 -2.74 -6.81
N GLN A 83 0.44 -3.08 -6.45
CA GLN A 83 -0.06 -2.99 -5.07
C GLN A 83 -0.79 -4.28 -4.69
N ASN A 84 -0.55 -4.77 -3.46
CA ASN A 84 -1.16 -6.00 -2.97
C ASN A 84 -1.52 -5.92 -1.45
N PRO A 85 -2.80 -6.03 -1.05
CA PRO A 85 -3.97 -5.97 -1.93
C PRO A 85 -4.02 -4.69 -2.76
N ASN A 86 -4.55 -4.75 -3.98
CA ASN A 86 -4.66 -3.57 -4.82
C ASN A 86 -5.77 -2.61 -4.34
N PHE A 87 -5.92 -1.45 -4.99
CA PHE A 87 -6.89 -0.43 -4.57
C PHE A 87 -8.36 -0.89 -4.66
N PHE A 88 -8.67 -1.96 -5.37
CA PHE A 88 -10.00 -2.58 -5.46
C PHE A 88 -10.21 -3.68 -4.42
N GLY A 89 -9.23 -3.93 -3.59
CA GLY A 89 -9.20 -4.98 -2.57
C GLY A 89 -8.70 -6.33 -3.08
N ALA A 90 -8.37 -6.47 -4.36
CA ALA A 90 -7.93 -7.74 -4.95
C ALA A 90 -6.53 -8.14 -4.47
N VAL A 91 -6.38 -9.41 -4.11
CA VAL A 91 -5.10 -10.06 -3.77
C VAL A 91 -4.59 -10.81 -4.99
N ASP A 92 -3.31 -10.66 -5.31
CA ASP A 92 -2.68 -11.30 -6.46
C ASP A 92 -1.27 -11.84 -6.12
N ASP A 93 -0.76 -12.76 -6.95
CA ASP A 93 0.62 -13.24 -6.92
C ASP A 93 1.41 -12.59 -8.07
N HIS A 94 2.39 -11.78 -7.74
CA HIS A 94 3.19 -11.02 -8.70
C HIS A 94 4.52 -11.69 -9.08
N ALA A 95 4.73 -12.97 -8.74
CA ALA A 95 6.00 -13.67 -8.97
C ALA A 95 6.37 -13.75 -10.48
N ASP A 96 5.40 -13.91 -11.37
CA ASP A 96 5.64 -13.94 -12.81
C ASP A 96 5.99 -12.55 -13.37
N ILE A 97 5.36 -11.48 -12.85
CA ILE A 97 5.74 -10.10 -13.18
C ILE A 97 7.19 -9.85 -12.74
N ALA A 98 7.57 -10.30 -11.53
CA ALA A 98 8.93 -10.16 -11.03
C ALA A 98 9.94 -10.89 -11.92
N ALA A 99 9.65 -12.15 -12.27
CA ALA A 99 10.52 -12.93 -13.16
C ALA A 99 10.73 -12.23 -14.52
N LYS A 100 9.64 -11.75 -15.15
CA LYS A 100 9.72 -11.08 -16.45
C LYS A 100 10.38 -9.69 -16.39
N ALA A 101 10.16 -8.94 -15.32
CA ALA A 101 10.85 -7.67 -15.10
C ALA A 101 12.37 -7.89 -14.96
N HIS A 102 12.78 -8.90 -14.21
CA HIS A 102 14.18 -9.25 -14.04
C HIS A 102 14.86 -9.72 -15.33
N GLU A 103 14.16 -10.43 -16.22
CA GLU A 103 14.67 -10.77 -17.55
C GLU A 103 15.03 -9.52 -18.38
N LYS A 104 14.36 -8.40 -18.12
CA LYS A 104 14.61 -7.09 -18.74
C LYS A 104 15.54 -6.17 -17.92
N GLY A 105 16.01 -6.65 -16.77
CA GLY A 105 16.83 -5.87 -15.85
C GLY A 105 16.06 -4.72 -15.17
N ALA A 106 14.72 -4.77 -15.21
CA ALA A 106 13.84 -3.89 -14.46
C ALA A 106 13.65 -4.40 -13.03
N LEU A 107 13.29 -3.52 -12.09
CA LEU A 107 12.96 -3.88 -10.71
C LEU A 107 11.45 -3.93 -10.51
N VAL A 108 10.99 -4.67 -9.50
CA VAL A 108 9.60 -4.67 -9.07
C VAL A 108 9.46 -3.98 -7.72
N ILE A 109 8.52 -3.04 -7.66
CA ILE A 109 8.11 -2.32 -6.45
C ILE A 109 6.69 -2.75 -6.11
N GLU A 110 6.49 -3.25 -4.90
CA GLU A 110 5.16 -3.60 -4.41
C GLU A 110 4.77 -2.73 -3.22
N SER A 111 3.63 -2.03 -3.35
CA SER A 111 2.99 -1.35 -2.24
C SER A 111 2.09 -2.34 -1.51
N VAL A 112 2.26 -2.49 -0.19
CA VAL A 112 1.52 -3.47 0.60
C VAL A 112 0.69 -2.81 1.69
N TYR A 113 -0.38 -3.49 2.10
CA TYR A 113 -1.03 -3.22 3.37
C TYR A 113 -0.34 -4.08 4.45
N PRO A 114 0.43 -3.51 5.38
CA PRO A 114 1.34 -4.29 6.23
C PRO A 114 0.70 -5.42 7.04
N LEU A 115 -0.53 -5.22 7.55
CA LEU A 115 -1.23 -6.26 8.31
C LEU A 115 -1.59 -7.49 7.48
N SER A 116 -1.82 -7.33 6.18
CA SER A 116 -2.15 -8.44 5.29
C SER A 116 -1.03 -9.48 5.21
N LEU A 117 0.23 -9.05 5.42
CA LEU A 117 1.40 -9.93 5.40
C LEU A 117 1.43 -10.96 6.55
N GLY A 118 0.53 -10.83 7.52
CA GLY A 118 0.33 -11.86 8.56
C GLY A 118 -0.19 -13.19 8.00
N ILE A 119 -0.90 -13.17 6.86
CA ILE A 119 -1.52 -14.36 6.22
C ILE A 119 -1.31 -14.44 4.71
N LEU A 120 -0.94 -13.37 4.04
CA LEU A 120 -0.66 -13.39 2.59
C LEU A 120 0.80 -13.76 2.30
N LYS A 121 1.04 -14.27 1.09
CA LYS A 121 2.38 -14.48 0.55
C LYS A 121 3.15 -13.17 0.55
N THR A 122 4.34 -13.20 1.10
CA THR A 122 5.15 -11.99 1.23
C THR A 122 5.77 -11.56 -0.11
N PRO A 123 6.03 -10.24 -0.31
CA PRO A 123 6.72 -9.76 -1.50
C PRO A 123 8.09 -10.42 -1.72
N GLY A 124 8.81 -10.76 -0.64
CA GLY A 124 10.09 -11.47 -0.74
C GLY A 124 9.95 -12.88 -1.34
N GLU A 125 8.86 -13.60 -1.04
CA GLU A 125 8.55 -14.91 -1.63
C GLU A 125 8.11 -14.81 -3.09
N MET A 126 7.64 -13.64 -3.53
CA MET A 126 7.30 -13.32 -4.92
C MET A 126 8.47 -12.72 -5.71
N ASP A 127 9.66 -12.70 -5.13
CA ASP A 127 10.90 -12.16 -5.71
C ASP A 127 10.85 -10.63 -5.99
N VAL A 128 10.00 -9.88 -5.30
CA VAL A 128 9.92 -8.41 -5.36
C VAL A 128 11.22 -7.77 -4.82
N ASP A 129 11.66 -6.66 -5.40
CA ASP A 129 12.93 -6.00 -5.06
C ASP A 129 12.79 -4.92 -4.00
N ILE A 130 11.73 -4.11 -4.09
CA ILE A 130 11.46 -2.99 -3.17
C ILE A 130 10.01 -3.07 -2.73
N VAL A 131 9.78 -2.98 -1.44
CA VAL A 131 8.44 -3.00 -0.83
C VAL A 131 8.19 -1.68 -0.14
N THR A 132 6.99 -1.13 -0.30
CA THR A 132 6.55 0.06 0.43
C THR A 132 5.22 -0.22 1.11
N GLY A 133 4.88 0.57 2.11
CA GLY A 133 3.59 0.43 2.79
C GLY A 133 3.27 1.64 3.64
N GLU A 134 1.97 1.77 3.96
CA GLU A 134 1.49 2.71 4.97
C GLU A 134 1.38 1.99 6.31
N GLY A 135 2.11 2.48 7.30
CA GLY A 135 2.18 1.89 8.63
C GLY A 135 1.10 2.36 9.60
N GLN A 136 0.11 3.14 9.17
CA GLN A 136 -0.95 3.65 10.04
C GLN A 136 -1.66 2.52 10.81
N SER A 137 -1.94 1.41 10.15
CA SER A 137 -2.59 0.24 10.77
C SER A 137 -1.74 -0.49 11.83
N LEU A 138 -0.47 -0.16 11.95
CA LEU A 138 0.43 -0.70 12.97
C LEU A 138 0.39 0.12 14.26
N GLY A 139 -0.81 0.38 14.79
CA GLY A 139 -1.03 1.01 16.10
C GLY A 139 -1.07 2.53 16.11
N LEU A 140 -1.12 3.19 14.95
CA LEU A 140 -1.30 4.64 14.88
C LEU A 140 -2.79 5.00 14.83
N PRO A 141 -3.23 6.09 15.48
CA PRO A 141 -4.60 6.60 15.33
C PRO A 141 -4.82 7.21 13.95
N LEU A 142 -6.08 7.48 13.59
CA LEU A 142 -6.40 8.32 12.45
C LEU A 142 -6.05 9.77 12.78
N ASN A 143 -5.14 10.36 12.05
CA ASN A 143 -4.62 11.70 12.32
C ASN A 143 -5.21 12.80 11.40
N PHE A 144 -6.14 12.46 10.51
CA PHE A 144 -6.86 13.41 9.64
C PHE A 144 -5.95 14.43 8.95
N GLY A 145 -4.87 13.96 8.32
CA GLY A 145 -3.84 14.78 7.68
C GLY A 145 -2.61 15.05 8.54
N GLY A 146 -2.56 14.54 9.78
CA GLY A 146 -1.35 14.52 10.61
C GLY A 146 -0.38 13.42 10.19
N PRO A 147 0.72 13.20 10.94
CA PRO A 147 1.75 12.28 10.52
C PRO A 147 1.26 10.83 10.51
N TYR A 148 1.58 10.15 9.42
CA TYR A 148 1.46 8.70 9.26
C TYR A 148 2.85 8.05 9.28
N LEU A 149 3.01 6.88 8.66
CA LEU A 149 4.28 6.14 8.70
C LEU A 149 4.55 5.42 7.37
N GLY A 150 5.37 6.02 6.53
CA GLY A 150 5.87 5.33 5.36
C GLY A 150 6.92 4.28 5.75
N ILE A 151 6.74 3.08 5.22
CA ILE A 151 7.65 1.94 5.38
C ILE A 151 8.27 1.63 4.02
N ILE A 152 9.55 1.30 4.02
CA ILE A 152 10.26 0.81 2.83
C ILE A 152 11.16 -0.38 3.22
N ALA A 153 11.15 -1.41 2.40
CA ALA A 153 12.05 -2.55 2.56
C ALA A 153 12.67 -2.94 1.20
N THR A 154 13.86 -3.50 1.24
CA THR A 154 14.55 -3.93 0.03
C THR A 154 15.56 -5.05 0.31
N ARG A 155 16.06 -5.65 -0.75
CA ARG A 155 17.11 -6.68 -0.68
C ARG A 155 18.41 -6.09 -0.14
N LYS A 156 19.17 -6.90 0.59
CA LYS A 156 20.45 -6.48 1.18
C LYS A 156 21.42 -5.89 0.15
N LYS A 157 21.42 -6.40 -1.10
CA LYS A 157 22.27 -5.88 -2.18
C LYS A 157 22.02 -4.40 -2.50
N PHE A 158 20.85 -3.87 -2.18
CA PHE A 158 20.43 -2.49 -2.46
C PHE A 158 20.51 -1.55 -1.24
N ILE A 159 21.02 -2.00 -0.11
CA ILE A 159 21.04 -1.24 1.15
C ILE A 159 21.64 0.16 1.02
N ARG A 160 22.64 0.34 0.12
CA ARG A 160 23.28 1.65 -0.10
C ARG A 160 22.39 2.67 -0.82
N ALA A 161 21.32 2.21 -1.49
CA ALA A 161 20.36 3.06 -2.16
C ALA A 161 19.09 3.33 -1.33
N LEU A 162 18.90 2.62 -0.22
CA LEU A 162 17.74 2.75 0.66
C LEU A 162 17.69 4.15 1.29
N PRO A 163 16.55 4.88 1.22
CA PRO A 163 16.42 6.19 1.85
C PRO A 163 16.41 6.11 3.38
N GLY A 164 16.70 7.24 4.02
CA GLY A 164 16.66 7.38 5.48
C GLY A 164 17.86 6.78 6.21
N ARG A 165 17.86 6.91 7.52
CA ARG A 165 18.92 6.44 8.40
C ARG A 165 18.90 4.93 8.54
N ILE A 166 20.08 4.33 8.58
CA ILE A 166 20.25 2.89 8.82
C ILE A 166 21.11 2.71 10.06
N VAL A 167 20.56 1.96 11.01
CA VAL A 167 21.22 1.65 12.27
C VAL A 167 21.83 0.25 12.19
N GLY A 168 23.09 0.14 12.56
CA GLY A 168 23.82 -1.12 12.69
C GLY A 168 24.07 -1.48 14.14
N GLN A 169 24.08 -2.77 14.44
CA GLN A 169 24.51 -3.27 15.75
C GLN A 169 26.04 -3.45 15.75
N THR A 170 26.67 -3.05 16.84
CA THR A 170 28.11 -3.19 17.09
C THR A 170 28.36 -3.43 18.58
N VAL A 171 29.61 -3.36 19.01
CA VAL A 171 30.00 -3.38 20.42
C VAL A 171 30.78 -2.11 20.77
N ASP A 172 30.63 -1.65 22.01
CA ASP A 172 31.41 -0.54 22.55
C ASP A 172 32.83 -0.98 22.95
N LYS A 173 33.63 -0.05 23.46
CA LYS A 173 35.00 -0.31 23.91
C LYS A 173 35.12 -1.34 25.06
N ASN A 174 34.01 -1.61 25.74
CA ASN A 174 33.96 -2.57 26.85
C ASN A 174 33.35 -3.93 26.40
N GLY A 175 33.05 -4.10 25.12
CA GLY A 175 32.41 -5.31 24.55
C GLY A 175 30.90 -5.37 24.71
N ASN A 176 30.24 -4.33 25.23
CA ASN A 176 28.77 -4.30 25.36
C ASN A 176 28.11 -4.01 24.02
N ARG A 177 26.99 -4.68 23.76
CA ARG A 177 26.17 -4.43 22.57
C ARG A 177 25.70 -2.97 22.51
N CYS A 178 25.93 -2.31 21.40
CA CYS A 178 25.44 -0.96 21.14
C CYS A 178 24.95 -0.80 19.68
N PHE A 179 24.33 0.35 19.37
CA PHE A 179 23.77 0.65 18.05
C PHE A 179 24.35 1.96 17.56
N VAL A 180 24.66 2.03 16.27
CA VAL A 180 25.25 3.20 15.63
C VAL A 180 24.58 3.49 14.29
N ASN A 181 24.53 4.76 13.92
CA ASN A 181 24.14 5.14 12.56
C ASN A 181 25.23 4.67 11.58
N THR A 182 24.82 3.97 10.53
CA THR A 182 25.72 3.44 9.49
C THR A 182 25.43 4.08 8.14
N LEU A 183 26.39 3.97 7.20
CA LEU A 183 26.25 4.47 5.83
C LEU A 183 25.85 5.95 5.76
N GLN A 184 26.22 6.77 6.73
CA GLN A 184 25.86 8.19 6.84
C GLN A 184 26.33 9.04 5.66
N ALA A 185 27.41 8.63 4.97
CA ALA A 185 27.97 9.36 3.83
C ALA A 185 26.98 9.57 2.66
N ARG A 186 25.85 8.85 2.61
CA ARG A 186 24.78 9.00 1.62
C ARG A 186 23.67 9.97 2.05
N GLU A 187 23.66 10.38 3.33
CA GLU A 187 22.61 11.20 3.92
C GLU A 187 22.78 12.70 3.60
N GLN A 188 21.69 13.45 3.68
CA GLN A 188 21.62 14.85 3.27
C GLN A 188 22.55 15.77 4.08
N HIS A 189 22.73 15.52 5.39
CA HIS A 189 23.60 16.34 6.23
C HIS A 189 25.10 16.27 5.83
N ILE A 190 25.50 15.24 5.07
CA ILE A 190 26.85 15.06 4.53
C ILE A 190 26.87 15.40 3.04
N ARG A 191 26.03 14.74 2.25
CA ARG A 191 26.01 14.85 0.78
C ARG A 191 25.28 16.09 0.26
N ARG A 192 24.45 16.75 1.08
CA ARG A 192 23.65 17.92 0.73
C ARG A 192 22.79 17.65 -0.51
N GLU A 193 22.95 18.47 -1.56
CA GLU A 193 22.21 18.33 -2.83
C GLU A 193 22.47 17.01 -3.60
N LYS A 194 23.57 16.32 -3.27
CA LYS A 194 23.95 15.03 -3.87
C LYS A 194 23.44 13.83 -3.06
N ALA A 195 22.67 14.07 -2.01
CA ALA A 195 22.09 12.97 -1.21
C ALA A 195 21.10 12.17 -2.04
N THR A 196 20.96 10.88 -1.71
CA THR A 196 19.99 9.99 -2.38
C THR A 196 18.55 10.30 -2.03
N SER A 197 18.31 10.93 -0.86
CA SER A 197 16.98 11.30 -0.36
C SER A 197 17.12 12.36 0.73
N ASN A 198 16.06 13.10 1.00
CA ASN A 198 15.94 14.02 2.13
C ASN A 198 15.39 13.35 3.40
N ILE A 199 15.08 12.07 3.34
CA ILE A 199 14.57 11.32 4.50
C ILE A 199 15.67 11.18 5.56
N CYS A 200 15.30 11.53 6.80
CA CYS A 200 16.18 11.53 7.96
C CYS A 200 15.43 10.98 9.19
N THR A 201 15.15 11.78 10.19
CA THR A 201 14.38 11.40 11.39
C THR A 201 12.87 11.43 11.16
N ASN A 202 12.40 12.46 10.47
CA ASN A 202 11.01 12.66 10.03
C ASN A 202 9.98 12.24 11.10
N VAL A 203 9.17 11.21 10.83
CA VAL A 203 8.11 10.71 11.72
C VAL A 203 8.59 9.56 12.64
N SER A 204 9.81 9.64 13.15
CA SER A 204 10.41 8.59 14.00
C SER A 204 9.56 8.24 15.23
N LEU A 205 8.81 9.18 15.81
CA LEU A 205 7.92 8.91 16.92
C LEU A 205 6.79 7.96 16.53
N CYS A 206 6.22 8.11 15.33
CA CYS A 206 5.25 7.17 14.76
C CYS A 206 5.89 5.78 14.55
N ALA A 207 7.15 5.74 14.09
CA ALA A 207 7.87 4.49 13.94
C ALA A 207 8.09 3.77 15.28
N VAL A 208 8.41 4.51 16.35
CA VAL A 208 8.53 3.95 17.72
C VAL A 208 7.18 3.43 18.22
N GLN A 209 6.09 4.15 17.98
CA GLN A 209 4.75 3.68 18.35
C GLN A 209 4.41 2.36 17.66
N SER A 210 4.66 2.26 16.35
CA SER A 210 4.44 1.03 15.59
C SER A 210 5.37 -0.12 16.06
N LEU A 211 6.62 0.18 16.42
CA LEU A 211 7.52 -0.80 17.01
C LEU A 211 6.96 -1.39 18.31
N ILE A 212 6.46 -0.52 19.21
CA ILE A 212 5.84 -0.96 20.47
C ILE A 212 4.63 -1.81 20.19
N TYR A 213 3.75 -1.39 19.28
CA TYR A 213 2.55 -2.12 18.89
C TYR A 213 2.89 -3.53 18.37
N MET A 214 3.81 -3.62 17.40
CA MET A 214 4.24 -4.92 16.86
C MET A 214 4.94 -5.80 17.91
N SER A 215 5.70 -5.19 18.83
CA SER A 215 6.38 -5.92 19.92
C SER A 215 5.38 -6.51 20.92
N LEU A 216 4.28 -5.81 21.21
CA LEU A 216 3.21 -6.29 22.09
C LEU A 216 2.41 -7.42 21.45
N LEU A 217 2.11 -7.35 20.15
CA LEU A 217 1.41 -8.40 19.43
C LEU A 217 2.28 -9.65 19.22
N GLY A 218 3.55 -9.44 18.90
CA GLY A 218 4.45 -10.51 18.49
C GLY A 218 4.01 -11.18 17.18
N LYS A 219 4.69 -12.27 16.84
CA LYS A 219 4.47 -12.99 15.59
C LYS A 219 3.06 -13.58 15.48
N GLU A 220 2.62 -14.24 16.53
CA GLU A 220 1.32 -14.92 16.51
C GLU A 220 0.16 -13.89 16.59
N GLY A 221 0.28 -12.85 17.43
CA GLY A 221 -0.73 -11.80 17.51
C GLY A 221 -0.91 -11.03 16.18
N LEU A 222 0.16 -10.83 15.39
CA LEU A 222 0.04 -10.23 14.05
C LEU A 222 -0.73 -11.14 13.08
N LYS A 223 -0.53 -12.46 13.16
CA LYS A 223 -1.29 -13.43 12.34
C LYS A 223 -2.76 -13.48 12.74
N GLU A 224 -3.03 -13.55 14.04
CA GLU A 224 -4.39 -13.54 14.58
C GLU A 224 -5.13 -12.26 14.20
N LEU A 225 -4.44 -11.12 14.27
CA LEU A 225 -4.99 -9.84 13.86
C LEU A 225 -5.31 -9.78 12.35
N ALA A 226 -4.42 -10.29 11.51
CA ALA A 226 -4.66 -10.40 10.07
C ALA A 226 -5.86 -11.31 9.77
N GLN A 227 -5.94 -12.48 10.42
CA GLN A 227 -7.07 -13.39 10.27
C GLN A 227 -8.38 -12.75 10.71
N LEU A 228 -8.37 -12.05 11.84
CA LEU A 228 -9.56 -11.34 12.35
C LEU A 228 -10.06 -10.26 11.38
N ASN A 229 -9.15 -9.53 10.73
CA ASN A 229 -9.50 -8.57 9.68
C ASN A 229 -10.22 -9.27 8.52
N LEU A 230 -9.65 -10.35 8.00
CA LEU A 230 -10.24 -11.14 6.92
C LEU A 230 -11.63 -11.69 7.31
N ASP A 231 -11.76 -12.30 8.48
CA ASP A 231 -13.01 -12.92 8.93
C ASP A 231 -14.13 -11.89 9.05
N LYS A 232 -13.84 -10.69 9.59
CA LYS A 232 -14.82 -9.61 9.71
C LYS A 232 -15.18 -9.01 8.35
N ALA A 233 -14.23 -8.88 7.45
CA ALA A 233 -14.51 -8.44 6.09
C ALA A 233 -15.38 -9.46 5.33
N GLU A 234 -15.09 -10.74 5.45
CA GLU A 234 -15.92 -11.80 4.86
C GLU A 234 -17.34 -11.83 5.46
N PHE A 235 -17.47 -11.62 6.77
CA PHE A 235 -18.79 -11.46 7.38
C PHE A 235 -19.54 -10.26 6.79
N ALA A 236 -18.91 -9.10 6.72
CA ALA A 236 -19.52 -7.90 6.16
C ALA A 236 -19.91 -8.09 4.69
N ARG A 237 -19.06 -8.72 3.89
CA ARG A 237 -19.34 -9.03 2.47
C ARG A 237 -20.62 -9.84 2.31
N ARG A 238 -20.77 -10.93 3.12
CA ARG A 238 -21.95 -11.80 3.09
C ARG A 238 -23.22 -11.07 3.50
N GLU A 239 -23.13 -10.17 4.47
CA GLU A 239 -24.29 -9.39 4.92
C GLU A 239 -24.67 -8.30 3.92
N ILE A 240 -23.70 -7.60 3.34
CA ILE A 240 -23.92 -6.57 2.31
C ILE A 240 -24.53 -7.18 1.03
N GLU A 241 -24.11 -8.38 0.64
CA GLU A 241 -24.63 -9.08 -0.53
C GLU A 241 -26.13 -9.42 -0.45
N LYS A 242 -26.69 -9.44 0.77
CA LYS A 242 -28.13 -9.65 1.02
C LYS A 242 -28.97 -8.39 0.73
N VAL A 243 -28.34 -7.22 0.62
CA VAL A 243 -29.03 -5.96 0.34
C VAL A 243 -29.52 -5.96 -1.13
N PRO A 244 -30.80 -5.75 -1.39
CA PRO A 244 -31.36 -5.79 -2.74
C PRO A 244 -30.63 -4.81 -3.69
N GLY A 245 -30.25 -5.27 -4.86
CA GLY A 245 -29.57 -4.47 -5.88
C GLY A 245 -28.04 -4.32 -5.69
N VAL A 246 -27.49 -4.72 -4.56
CA VAL A 246 -26.05 -4.70 -4.32
C VAL A 246 -25.37 -5.97 -4.83
N GLN A 247 -24.25 -5.81 -5.51
CA GLN A 247 -23.41 -6.94 -5.96
C GLN A 247 -22.01 -6.79 -5.39
N VAL A 248 -21.54 -7.79 -4.66
CA VAL A 248 -20.15 -7.84 -4.21
C VAL A 248 -19.28 -8.44 -5.33
N LYS A 249 -18.21 -7.74 -5.72
CA LYS A 249 -17.29 -8.24 -6.75
C LYS A 249 -16.41 -9.35 -6.18
N ARG A 250 -16.36 -10.47 -6.88
CA ARG A 250 -15.65 -11.70 -6.47
C ARG A 250 -14.68 -12.21 -7.54
N SER A 251 -14.08 -11.30 -8.32
CA SER A 251 -13.14 -11.65 -9.40
C SER A 251 -11.81 -12.20 -8.87
N SER A 252 -11.49 -11.94 -7.61
CA SER A 252 -10.26 -12.38 -6.92
C SER A 252 -10.51 -12.55 -5.43
N PRO A 253 -9.61 -13.25 -4.68
CA PRO A 253 -9.54 -13.14 -3.24
C PRO A 253 -9.37 -11.69 -2.82
N THR A 254 -9.85 -11.34 -1.62
CA THR A 254 -9.68 -10.01 -1.01
C THR A 254 -9.19 -10.18 0.44
N PHE A 255 -8.70 -9.11 1.02
CA PHE A 255 -8.31 -9.12 2.43
C PHE A 255 -9.37 -8.39 3.28
N ASN A 256 -9.12 -7.15 3.68
CA ASN A 256 -10.02 -6.36 4.51
C ASN A 256 -10.77 -5.26 3.76
N GLU A 257 -10.49 -5.12 2.47
CA GLU A 257 -11.17 -4.23 1.55
C GLU A 257 -11.77 -5.02 0.39
N PHE A 258 -12.91 -4.58 -0.11
CA PHE A 258 -13.59 -5.21 -1.24
C PHE A 258 -14.48 -4.22 -1.99
N THR A 259 -14.70 -4.48 -3.27
CA THR A 259 -15.51 -3.64 -4.14
C THR A 259 -16.95 -4.12 -4.20
N VAL A 260 -17.90 -3.19 -4.07
CA VAL A 260 -19.33 -3.41 -4.27
C VAL A 260 -19.83 -2.58 -5.46
N LEU A 261 -20.76 -3.14 -6.23
CA LEU A 261 -21.55 -2.43 -7.23
C LEU A 261 -22.92 -2.13 -6.61
N LEU A 262 -23.29 -0.85 -6.61
CA LEU A 262 -24.55 -0.33 -6.10
C LEU A 262 -25.54 -0.10 -7.25
N PRO A 263 -26.85 -0.09 -6.99
CA PRO A 263 -27.85 0.21 -8.02
C PRO A 263 -27.89 1.68 -8.45
N GLN A 264 -27.22 2.56 -7.70
CA GLN A 264 -27.16 4.01 -7.92
C GLN A 264 -25.76 4.56 -7.69
N ASP A 265 -25.57 5.87 -7.91
CA ASP A 265 -24.28 6.54 -7.78
C ASP A 265 -23.70 6.40 -6.36
N ALA A 266 -22.49 5.89 -6.26
CA ALA A 266 -21.83 5.60 -4.99
C ALA A 266 -21.53 6.86 -4.16
N SER A 267 -21.33 8.03 -4.81
CA SER A 267 -21.09 9.29 -4.09
C SER A 267 -22.35 9.74 -3.38
N GLN A 268 -23.52 9.59 -4.01
CA GLN A 268 -24.82 9.91 -3.39
C GLN A 268 -25.11 8.97 -2.21
N VAL A 269 -24.81 7.68 -2.37
CA VAL A 269 -24.95 6.69 -1.28
C VAL A 269 -24.04 7.04 -0.10
N VAL A 270 -22.77 7.40 -0.35
CA VAL A 270 -21.85 7.82 0.71
C VAL A 270 -22.38 9.03 1.47
N GLU A 271 -22.86 10.07 0.79
CA GLU A 271 -23.45 11.26 1.43
C GLU A 271 -24.66 10.92 2.29
N ALA A 272 -25.58 10.08 1.77
CA ALA A 272 -26.75 9.64 2.53
C ALA A 272 -26.36 8.78 3.76
N MET A 273 -25.31 7.97 3.65
CA MET A 273 -24.79 7.17 4.76
C MET A 273 -24.08 8.02 5.82
N ILE A 274 -23.42 9.12 5.44
CA ILE A 274 -22.86 10.09 6.40
C ILE A 274 -23.96 10.67 7.29
N ALA A 275 -25.12 11.01 6.72
CA ALA A 275 -26.26 11.48 7.50
C ALA A 275 -26.80 10.46 8.51
N LYS A 276 -26.50 9.16 8.30
CA LYS A 276 -26.80 8.06 9.23
C LYS A 276 -25.63 7.72 10.17
N GLY A 277 -24.55 8.49 10.14
CA GLY A 277 -23.37 8.32 11.01
C GLY A 277 -22.34 7.30 10.52
N PHE A 278 -22.34 6.94 9.23
CA PHE A 278 -21.41 5.99 8.65
C PHE A 278 -20.49 6.61 7.59
N ALA A 279 -19.18 6.45 7.71
CA ALA A 279 -18.23 6.61 6.62
C ALA A 279 -18.29 5.33 5.75
N ALA A 280 -19.24 5.28 4.83
CA ALA A 280 -19.69 4.03 4.20
C ALA A 280 -18.63 3.35 3.34
N GLY A 281 -17.78 4.12 2.67
CA GLY A 281 -16.76 3.59 1.77
C GLY A 281 -16.19 4.67 0.86
N PHE A 282 -15.42 4.23 -0.13
CA PHE A 282 -14.77 5.13 -1.08
C PHE A 282 -15.42 4.97 -2.47
N PRO A 283 -16.07 6.04 -3.04
CA PRO A 283 -16.68 5.97 -4.35
C PRO A 283 -15.61 5.96 -5.45
N LEU A 284 -15.63 4.93 -6.31
CA LEU A 284 -14.59 4.71 -7.32
C LEU A 284 -14.69 5.68 -8.51
N GLY A 285 -15.90 6.15 -8.87
CA GLY A 285 -16.13 7.11 -9.95
C GLY A 285 -15.30 8.39 -9.81
N ARG A 286 -14.87 8.73 -8.60
CA ARG A 286 -13.97 9.87 -8.33
C ARG A 286 -12.64 9.80 -9.09
N TYR A 287 -12.13 8.60 -9.35
CA TYR A 287 -10.82 8.38 -9.99
C TYR A 287 -10.87 7.45 -11.19
N TYR A 288 -11.96 6.71 -11.38
CA TYR A 288 -12.12 5.73 -12.46
C TYR A 288 -13.41 6.02 -13.22
N PRO A 289 -13.31 6.69 -14.39
CA PRO A 289 -14.49 6.95 -15.23
C PRO A 289 -15.21 5.66 -15.60
N GLY A 290 -16.54 5.66 -15.54
CA GLY A 290 -17.39 4.49 -15.75
C GLY A 290 -17.59 3.59 -14.53
N MET A 291 -17.05 3.99 -13.36
CA MET A 291 -17.22 3.27 -12.09
C MET A 291 -18.01 4.10 -11.05
N GLU A 292 -18.95 4.94 -11.48
CA GLU A 292 -19.70 5.85 -10.62
C GLU A 292 -20.56 5.09 -9.59
N ASN A 293 -21.02 3.89 -9.96
CA ASN A 293 -21.83 3.05 -9.06
C ASN A 293 -20.97 2.08 -8.21
N TYR A 294 -19.65 2.15 -8.29
CA TYR A 294 -18.77 1.26 -7.53
C TYR A 294 -18.24 1.95 -6.28
N MET A 295 -18.21 1.21 -5.18
CA MET A 295 -17.67 1.66 -3.90
C MET A 295 -16.73 0.61 -3.31
N ILE A 296 -15.61 1.05 -2.74
CA ILE A 296 -14.76 0.19 -1.89
C ILE A 296 -15.26 0.28 -0.46
N VAL A 297 -15.45 -0.87 0.17
CA VAL A 297 -15.78 -0.98 1.59
C VAL A 297 -14.57 -1.56 2.31
N ALA A 298 -14.17 -0.95 3.42
CA ALA A 298 -13.10 -1.39 4.29
C ALA A 298 -13.66 -1.82 5.65
N VAL A 299 -13.25 -3.00 6.10
CA VAL A 299 -13.66 -3.54 7.41
C VAL A 299 -12.41 -4.05 8.13
N THR A 300 -12.19 -3.59 9.36
CA THR A 300 -11.02 -3.98 10.14
C THR A 300 -11.43 -4.70 11.43
N GLU A 301 -10.46 -5.19 12.16
CA GLU A 301 -10.60 -5.82 13.47
C GLU A 301 -11.42 -4.99 14.48
N LYS A 302 -11.42 -3.67 14.30
CA LYS A 302 -12.08 -2.73 15.21
C LYS A 302 -13.60 -2.77 15.13
N ARG A 303 -14.17 -3.27 14.04
CA ARG A 303 -15.63 -3.29 13.85
C ARG A 303 -16.25 -4.46 14.60
N THR A 304 -17.30 -4.20 15.35
CA THR A 304 -18.09 -5.26 15.98
C THR A 304 -19.10 -5.83 14.98
N ARG A 305 -19.67 -6.99 15.32
CA ARG A 305 -20.75 -7.61 14.55
C ARG A 305 -21.97 -6.70 14.46
N GLU A 306 -22.32 -6.06 15.56
CA GLU A 306 -23.46 -5.16 15.70
C GLU A 306 -23.27 -3.92 14.81
N GLU A 307 -22.07 -3.34 14.80
CA GLU A 307 -21.75 -2.21 13.92
C GLU A 307 -21.84 -2.57 12.44
N ILE A 308 -21.36 -3.77 12.05
CA ILE A 308 -21.47 -4.26 10.66
C ILE A 308 -22.94 -4.44 10.28
N LEU A 309 -23.76 -5.06 11.13
CA LEU A 309 -25.20 -5.23 10.87
C LEU A 309 -25.96 -3.89 10.83
N ALA A 310 -25.59 -2.93 11.68
CA ALA A 310 -26.14 -1.57 11.65
C ALA A 310 -25.80 -0.85 10.35
N TYR A 311 -24.56 -0.99 9.87
CA TYR A 311 -24.14 -0.47 8.56
C TYR A 311 -24.97 -1.08 7.43
N VAL A 312 -25.15 -2.40 7.39
CA VAL A 312 -25.94 -3.10 6.35
C VAL A 312 -27.39 -2.65 6.36
N LYS A 313 -28.00 -2.49 7.54
CA LYS A 313 -29.36 -1.96 7.69
C LYS A 313 -29.45 -0.54 7.15
N ALA A 314 -28.53 0.36 7.52
CA ALA A 314 -28.51 1.74 7.05
C ALA A 314 -28.32 1.81 5.53
N LEU A 315 -27.43 0.96 4.96
CA LEU A 315 -27.23 0.87 3.51
C LEU A 315 -28.53 0.43 2.79
N SER A 316 -29.21 -0.59 3.31
CA SER A 316 -30.48 -1.05 2.76
C SER A 316 -31.55 0.05 2.77
N GLU A 317 -31.66 0.79 3.87
CA GLU A 317 -32.61 1.92 3.95
C GLU A 317 -32.29 3.03 2.95
N VAL A 318 -30.99 3.34 2.74
CA VAL A 318 -30.57 4.37 1.77
C VAL A 318 -30.86 3.96 0.33
N LEU A 319 -30.73 2.67 0.01
CA LEU A 319 -30.94 2.16 -1.36
C LEU A 319 -32.41 1.91 -1.71
N LEU A 320 -33.32 1.92 -0.73
CA LEU A 320 -34.78 1.77 -0.93
C LEU A 320 -35.46 3.09 -1.23
N HIS A 321 -34.78 4.23 -1.03
CA HIS A 321 -35.28 5.59 -1.28
C HIS A 321 -34.51 6.29 -2.39
#